data_1c02d5b236b850e2f4767fc4be69c032
#
_entry.id   1c02d5b236b850e2f4767fc4be69c032
#
_cell.length_a   1.000
_cell.length_b   1.000
_cell.length_c   1.000
_cell.angle_alpha   90.00
_cell.angle_beta   90.00
_cell.angle_gamma   90.00
#
_symmetry.space_group_name_H-M   'P 1'
#
loop_
_entity.id
_entity.type
_entity.pdbx_description
1 polymer ?
#
loop_
_entity_poly.entity_id
_entity_poly.type
_entity_poly.pdbx_seq_one_letter_code
_entity_poly.pdbx_strand_id
1 'polypeptide(L)'
;MRIHRALFVLLVWTGTLTFVEASHAQAPAAAKAAGAGKASKAGVPTLKPEVHANLGQLMKGILYPNSNVIFAAQDQNPADVKPAQDPSTAVNPLASSYGKWEAVENSAMALVEAANLLILPGRKCANGLPVPIQNPDWPKLVQGLREAGLTAYKAAQSKNQDNILMAADTMTTACANCHDKYREKPNLADRCK
;
A
#
# COMPACT_ATOMS: atom_id res chain seq x y z
N MET A 1 -6.28 33.24 52.19
CA MET A 1 -5.30 32.62 53.10
C MET A 1 -5.95 31.42 53.79
N ARG A 2 -5.79 30.24 53.24
CA ARG A 2 -6.03 28.92 53.87
C ARG A 2 -5.28 27.86 53.11
N ILE A 3 -4.19 27.40 53.72
CA ILE A 3 -3.27 26.37 53.22
C ILE A 3 -3.85 25.03 53.66
N HIS A 4 -4.14 24.13 52.71
CA HIS A 4 -4.44 22.73 53.01
C HIS A 4 -3.26 21.86 52.60
N ARG A 5 -2.56 21.35 53.62
CA ARG A 5 -1.53 20.31 53.52
C ARG A 5 -2.20 18.97 53.20
N ALA A 6 -1.87 18.34 52.10
CA ALA A 6 -2.21 16.96 51.82
C ALA A 6 -1.00 16.06 52.14
N LEU A 7 -1.26 15.09 52.98
CA LEU A 7 -0.35 14.09 53.53
C LEU A 7 -0.01 13.07 52.41
N PHE A 8 1.28 12.88 52.12
CA PHE A 8 1.76 11.76 51.30
C PHE A 8 1.84 10.50 52.17
N VAL A 9 1.04 9.47 51.84
CA VAL A 9 1.17 8.13 52.39
C VAL A 9 2.03 7.31 51.43
N LEU A 10 3.25 6.99 51.87
CA LEU A 10 4.17 6.06 51.18
C LEU A 10 3.74 4.62 51.57
N LEU A 11 3.17 3.90 50.59
CA LEU A 11 2.95 2.47 50.69
C LEU A 11 4.19 1.73 50.11
N VAL A 12 4.98 1.17 51.02
CA VAL A 12 6.10 0.28 50.73
C VAL A 12 5.53 -1.10 50.45
N TRP A 13 5.62 -1.54 49.21
CA TRP A 13 5.32 -2.92 48.79
C TRP A 13 6.60 -3.75 48.82
N THR A 14 6.71 -4.63 49.84
CA THR A 14 7.73 -5.67 49.91
C THR A 14 7.27 -6.86 49.08
N GLY A 15 7.76 -6.97 47.85
CA GLY A 15 7.54 -8.14 46.97
C GLY A 15 8.58 -9.23 47.31
N THR A 16 8.13 -10.38 47.78
CA THR A 16 8.92 -11.58 47.97
C THR A 16 9.25 -12.21 46.62
N LEU A 17 10.54 -12.30 46.27
CA LEU A 17 11.04 -13.06 45.14
C LEU A 17 10.92 -14.59 45.46
N THR A 18 10.06 -15.30 44.77
CA THR A 18 10.08 -16.77 44.74
C THR A 18 10.97 -17.22 43.57
N PHE A 19 12.09 -17.85 43.89
CA PHE A 19 12.92 -18.56 42.93
C PHE A 19 12.20 -19.80 42.44
N VAL A 20 11.93 -19.89 41.12
CA VAL A 20 11.50 -21.13 40.48
C VAL A 20 12.74 -21.86 40.01
N GLU A 21 13.03 -23.01 40.64
CA GLU A 21 14.11 -23.94 40.21
C GLU A 21 13.76 -24.51 38.82
N ALA A 22 14.66 -24.33 37.87
CA ALA A 22 14.56 -24.95 36.55
C ALA A 22 14.97 -26.44 36.65
N SER A 23 14.00 -27.34 36.55
CA SER A 23 14.24 -28.79 36.40
C SER A 23 14.86 -29.07 35.04
N HIS A 24 16.10 -29.55 35.03
CA HIS A 24 16.79 -30.06 33.85
C HIS A 24 16.15 -31.38 33.42
N ALA A 25 15.36 -31.37 32.35
CA ALA A 25 14.92 -32.60 31.69
C ALA A 25 16.04 -33.12 30.80
N GLN A 26 16.52 -34.31 31.13
CA GLN A 26 17.51 -35.06 30.35
C GLN A 26 16.94 -35.46 28.99
N ALA A 27 17.70 -35.22 27.94
CA ALA A 27 17.37 -35.64 26.58
C ALA A 27 17.45 -37.16 26.43
N PRO A 28 16.48 -37.83 25.79
CA PRO A 28 16.61 -39.23 25.45
C PRO A 28 17.57 -39.45 24.28
N ALA A 29 18.34 -40.54 24.39
CA ALA A 29 19.37 -40.98 23.47
C ALA A 29 18.89 -41.17 22.02
N ALA A 30 19.80 -40.90 21.10
CA ALA A 30 19.67 -41.01 19.65
C ALA A 30 19.06 -42.35 19.18
N ALA A 31 17.89 -42.28 18.58
CA ALA A 31 17.36 -43.33 17.72
C ALA A 31 17.98 -43.24 16.33
N LYS A 32 18.61 -44.31 15.87
CA LYS A 32 19.23 -44.49 14.57
C LYS A 32 18.26 -44.14 13.42
N ALA A 33 18.61 -43.20 12.58
CA ALA A 33 17.90 -42.85 11.37
C ALA A 33 17.88 -44.02 10.39
N ALA A 34 16.71 -44.58 10.16
CA ALA A 34 16.45 -45.48 9.04
C ALA A 34 15.83 -44.63 7.90
N GLY A 35 16.47 -44.71 6.72
CA GLY A 35 15.85 -44.45 5.41
C GLY A 35 15.41 -43.01 5.12
N ALA A 36 16.31 -42.17 4.62
CA ALA A 36 15.93 -40.92 3.90
C ALA A 36 15.19 -41.28 2.61
N GLY A 37 13.87 -41.43 2.69
CA GLY A 37 13.01 -41.38 1.53
C GLY A 37 13.18 -40.03 0.87
N LYS A 38 13.56 -39.98 -0.41
CA LYS A 38 13.57 -38.74 -1.22
C LYS A 38 12.18 -38.13 -1.17
N ALA A 39 12.00 -37.09 -0.37
CA ALA A 39 10.84 -36.25 -0.42
C ALA A 39 10.82 -35.60 -1.83
N SER A 40 9.91 -36.07 -2.66
CA SER A 40 9.57 -35.44 -3.91
C SER A 40 9.15 -34.00 -3.58
N LYS A 41 9.95 -33.02 -3.97
CA LYS A 41 9.53 -31.62 -3.98
C LYS A 41 8.36 -31.52 -4.94
N ALA A 42 7.14 -31.64 -4.43
CA ALA A 42 5.96 -31.22 -5.16
C ALA A 42 6.19 -29.75 -5.51
N GLY A 43 6.45 -29.48 -6.79
CA GLY A 43 6.66 -28.13 -7.28
C GLY A 43 5.42 -27.29 -6.95
N VAL A 44 5.60 -26.16 -6.26
CA VAL A 44 4.54 -25.18 -6.07
C VAL A 44 4.01 -24.83 -7.48
N PRO A 45 2.70 -24.98 -7.75
CA PRO A 45 2.14 -24.61 -9.05
C PRO A 45 2.48 -23.14 -9.33
N THR A 46 3.33 -22.89 -10.34
CA THR A 46 3.65 -21.52 -10.76
C THR A 46 2.53 -21.01 -11.63
N LEU A 47 1.64 -20.19 -11.06
CA LEU A 47 0.70 -19.40 -11.86
C LEU A 47 1.49 -18.36 -12.65
N LYS A 48 1.30 -18.37 -13.98
CA LYS A 48 1.86 -17.31 -14.83
C LYS A 48 0.96 -16.09 -14.73
N PRO A 49 1.54 -14.88 -14.62
CA PRO A 49 0.75 -13.65 -14.69
C PRO A 49 0.00 -13.57 -16.04
N GLU A 50 -1.30 -13.32 -15.98
CA GLU A 50 -2.15 -13.16 -17.17
C GLU A 50 -2.72 -11.75 -17.24
N VAL A 51 -2.88 -11.24 -18.46
CA VAL A 51 -3.42 -9.91 -18.73
C VAL A 51 -4.86 -10.05 -19.21
N HIS A 52 -5.82 -9.60 -18.41
CA HIS A 52 -7.25 -9.63 -18.75
C HIS A 52 -7.79 -8.25 -19.16
N ALA A 53 -7.38 -7.19 -18.47
CA ALA A 53 -7.85 -5.83 -18.71
C ALA A 53 -6.96 -5.09 -19.70
N ASN A 54 -7.53 -4.23 -20.55
CA ASN A 54 -6.74 -3.26 -21.30
C ASN A 54 -6.21 -2.13 -20.37
N LEU A 55 -5.28 -1.30 -20.89
CA LEU A 55 -4.67 -0.23 -20.11
C LEU A 55 -5.70 0.78 -19.60
N GLY A 56 -6.69 1.16 -20.41
CA GLY A 56 -7.74 2.08 -20.01
C GLY A 56 -8.61 1.54 -18.87
N GLN A 57 -8.89 0.23 -18.86
CA GLN A 57 -9.61 -0.42 -17.76
C GLN A 57 -8.77 -0.45 -16.48
N LEU A 58 -7.46 -0.74 -16.60
CA LEU A 58 -6.55 -0.69 -15.46
C LEU A 58 -6.46 0.72 -14.86
N MET A 59 -6.35 1.75 -15.71
CA MET A 59 -6.34 3.15 -15.28
C MET A 59 -7.63 3.52 -14.52
N LYS A 60 -8.78 3.21 -15.10
CA LYS A 60 -10.09 3.58 -14.52
C LYS A 60 -10.48 2.75 -13.30
N GLY A 61 -10.09 1.47 -13.27
CA GLY A 61 -10.50 0.54 -12.23
C GLY A 61 -9.57 0.52 -11.01
N ILE A 62 -8.31 0.88 -11.19
CA ILE A 62 -7.31 0.78 -10.10
C ILE A 62 -6.59 2.11 -9.87
N LEU A 63 -5.94 2.69 -10.90
CA LEU A 63 -5.07 3.83 -10.68
C LEU A 63 -5.87 5.11 -10.34
N TYR A 64 -6.88 5.43 -11.14
CA TYR A 64 -7.70 6.62 -10.96
C TYR A 64 -8.43 6.67 -9.59
N PRO A 65 -9.16 5.64 -9.13
CA PRO A 65 -9.84 5.71 -7.85
C PRO A 65 -8.85 5.84 -6.68
N ASN A 66 -7.71 5.17 -6.73
CA ASN A 66 -6.72 5.26 -5.66
C ASN A 66 -5.96 6.60 -5.65
N SER A 67 -5.63 7.17 -6.82
CA SER A 67 -5.04 8.52 -6.86
C SER A 67 -6.01 9.58 -6.34
N ASN A 68 -7.31 9.44 -6.61
CA ASN A 68 -8.32 10.38 -6.10
C ASN A 68 -8.43 10.39 -4.58
N VAL A 69 -8.16 9.28 -3.90
CA VAL A 69 -8.13 9.27 -2.42
C VAL A 69 -6.97 10.13 -1.90
N ILE A 70 -5.80 10.06 -2.56
CA ILE A 70 -4.64 10.90 -2.20
C ILE A 70 -4.96 12.37 -2.48
N PHE A 71 -5.57 12.69 -3.62
CA PHE A 71 -5.97 14.07 -3.97
C PHE A 71 -7.06 14.62 -3.05
N ALA A 72 -8.05 13.81 -2.66
CA ALA A 72 -9.04 14.22 -1.67
C ALA A 72 -8.43 14.54 -0.30
N ALA A 73 -7.36 13.82 0.08
CA ALA A 73 -6.66 14.05 1.33
C ALA A 73 -5.87 15.37 1.37
N GLN A 74 -5.56 16.00 0.22
CA GLN A 74 -4.95 17.33 0.21
C GLN A 74 -5.97 18.44 0.50
N ASP A 75 -7.23 18.25 0.11
CA ASP A 75 -8.29 19.26 0.29
C ASP A 75 -8.93 19.18 1.68
N GLN A 76 -8.94 17.99 2.28
CA GLN A 76 -9.53 17.74 3.58
C GLN A 76 -8.61 16.83 4.42
N ASN A 77 -8.27 17.27 5.64
CA ASN A 77 -7.51 16.42 6.55
C ASN A 77 -8.27 15.10 6.80
N PRO A 78 -7.71 13.96 6.45
CA PRO A 78 -8.37 12.66 6.63
C PRO A 78 -8.79 12.38 8.09
N ALA A 79 -8.07 12.91 9.08
CA ALA A 79 -8.43 12.73 10.49
C ALA A 79 -9.80 13.34 10.83
N ASP A 80 -10.20 14.43 10.14
CA ASP A 80 -11.40 15.21 10.42
C ASP A 80 -12.63 14.68 9.66
N VAL A 81 -12.43 13.73 8.73
CA VAL A 81 -13.53 13.12 7.97
C VAL A 81 -14.42 12.31 8.92
N LYS A 82 -15.70 12.66 8.96
CA LYS A 82 -16.69 11.89 9.72
C LYS A 82 -17.01 10.58 8.99
N PRO A 83 -17.09 9.46 9.72
CA PRO A 83 -17.56 8.20 9.12
C PRO A 83 -18.94 8.40 8.47
N ALA A 84 -19.19 7.68 7.38
CA ALA A 84 -20.53 7.61 6.77
C ALA A 84 -21.52 6.98 7.75
N GLN A 85 -22.82 7.16 7.52
CA GLN A 85 -23.87 6.52 8.32
C GLN A 85 -23.73 4.98 8.28
N ASP A 86 -23.41 4.44 7.12
CA ASP A 86 -22.97 3.05 6.94
C ASP A 86 -21.57 3.05 6.33
N PRO A 87 -20.52 2.92 7.15
CA PRO A 87 -19.13 2.96 6.67
C PRO A 87 -18.78 1.80 5.75
N SER A 88 -19.46 0.67 5.83
CA SER A 88 -19.16 -0.53 5.02
C SER A 88 -19.53 -0.33 3.55
N THR A 89 -20.50 0.56 3.25
CA THR A 89 -20.98 0.87 1.91
C THR A 89 -20.67 2.29 1.45
N ALA A 90 -19.80 2.99 2.18
CA ALA A 90 -19.48 4.38 1.89
C ALA A 90 -18.83 4.57 0.52
N VAL A 91 -19.38 5.47 -0.29
CA VAL A 91 -18.82 5.85 -1.59
C VAL A 91 -17.52 6.65 -1.43
N ASN A 92 -17.42 7.47 -0.38
CA ASN A 92 -16.19 8.18 -0.05
C ASN A 92 -15.26 7.26 0.75
N PRO A 93 -14.10 6.83 0.18
CA PRO A 93 -13.18 5.95 0.88
C PRO A 93 -12.68 6.51 2.21
N LEU A 94 -12.52 7.84 2.34
CA LEU A 94 -12.09 8.48 3.58
C LEU A 94 -13.13 8.36 4.71
N ALA A 95 -14.40 8.13 4.38
CA ALA A 95 -15.50 7.94 5.33
C ALA A 95 -15.89 6.47 5.55
N SER A 96 -15.17 5.53 4.92
CA SER A 96 -15.43 4.09 4.97
C SER A 96 -14.94 3.43 6.26
N SER A 97 -15.19 2.13 6.41
CA SER A 97 -14.69 1.31 7.53
C SER A 97 -13.16 1.32 7.64
N TYR A 98 -12.45 1.44 6.51
CA TYR A 98 -11.00 1.62 6.44
C TYR A 98 -10.64 3.06 6.04
N GLY A 99 -11.37 4.01 6.61
CA GLY A 99 -11.33 5.41 6.23
C GLY A 99 -10.17 6.21 6.81
N LYS A 100 -10.29 7.52 6.71
CA LYS A 100 -9.29 8.46 7.24
C LYS A 100 -7.90 8.22 6.64
N TRP A 101 -6.84 8.33 7.43
CA TRP A 101 -5.46 8.11 6.98
C TRP A 101 -5.21 6.69 6.47
N GLU A 102 -5.92 5.68 7.00
CA GLU A 102 -5.80 4.29 6.53
C GLU A 102 -6.24 4.16 5.06
N ALA A 103 -7.30 4.86 4.65
CA ALA A 103 -7.70 4.89 3.24
C ALA A 103 -6.61 5.48 2.33
N VAL A 104 -5.89 6.51 2.80
CA VAL A 104 -4.78 7.11 2.06
C VAL A 104 -3.60 6.15 1.97
N GLU A 105 -3.23 5.49 3.08
CA GLU A 105 -2.17 4.48 3.12
C GLU A 105 -2.46 3.32 2.14
N ASN A 106 -3.66 2.75 2.22
CA ASN A 106 -4.08 1.63 1.38
C ASN A 106 -4.12 2.02 -0.11
N SER A 107 -4.61 3.23 -0.42
CA SER A 107 -4.66 3.73 -1.80
C SER A 107 -3.27 4.00 -2.36
N ALA A 108 -2.36 4.54 -1.56
CA ALA A 108 -0.97 4.73 -1.96
C ALA A 108 -0.28 3.39 -2.28
N MET A 109 -0.46 2.38 -1.43
CA MET A 109 0.09 1.04 -1.68
C MET A 109 -0.57 0.36 -2.87
N ALA A 110 -1.87 0.55 -3.11
CA ALA A 110 -2.53 0.06 -4.31
C ALA A 110 -1.90 0.61 -5.60
N LEU A 111 -1.48 1.88 -5.61
CA LEU A 111 -0.76 2.48 -6.75
C LEU A 111 0.65 1.90 -6.92
N VAL A 112 1.38 1.66 -5.81
CA VAL A 112 2.70 1.01 -5.82
C VAL A 112 2.61 -0.39 -6.43
N GLU A 113 1.65 -1.19 -5.98
CA GLU A 113 1.44 -2.55 -6.49
C GLU A 113 0.91 -2.55 -7.93
N ALA A 114 0.01 -1.63 -8.28
CA ALA A 114 -0.51 -1.49 -9.64
C ALA A 114 0.58 -1.15 -10.67
N ALA A 115 1.70 -0.53 -10.25
CA ALA A 115 2.85 -0.31 -11.13
C ALA A 115 3.39 -1.62 -11.73
N ASN A 116 3.28 -2.75 -11.02
CA ASN A 116 3.67 -4.06 -11.52
C ASN A 116 2.78 -4.51 -12.69
N LEU A 117 1.52 -4.10 -12.70
CA LEU A 117 0.59 -4.44 -13.77
C LEU A 117 0.86 -3.67 -15.07
N LEU A 118 1.53 -2.52 -14.98
CA LEU A 118 1.86 -1.68 -16.14
C LEU A 118 3.01 -2.22 -16.99
N ILE A 119 3.80 -3.15 -16.46
CA ILE A 119 4.94 -3.76 -17.17
C ILE A 119 4.65 -5.18 -17.66
N LEU A 120 3.45 -5.71 -17.42
CA LEU A 120 3.09 -7.05 -17.91
C LEU A 120 2.98 -7.06 -19.44
N PRO A 121 3.69 -7.98 -20.12
CA PRO A 121 3.63 -8.09 -21.57
C PRO A 121 2.24 -8.54 -22.05
N GLY A 122 1.89 -8.18 -23.29
CA GLY A 122 0.63 -8.58 -23.90
C GLY A 122 -0.56 -7.66 -23.64
N ARG A 123 -0.43 -6.65 -22.76
CA ARG A 123 -1.49 -5.66 -22.52
C ARG A 123 -1.68 -4.76 -23.74
N LYS A 124 -2.93 -4.43 -24.04
CA LYS A 124 -3.32 -3.49 -25.09
C LYS A 124 -3.87 -2.20 -24.50
N CYS A 125 -3.70 -1.11 -25.22
CA CYS A 125 -4.45 0.14 -25.02
C CYS A 125 -5.93 -0.08 -25.36
N ALA A 126 -6.84 0.79 -24.96
CA ALA A 126 -8.27 0.63 -25.25
C ALA A 126 -8.60 0.68 -26.76
N ASN A 127 -7.76 1.34 -27.55
CA ASN A 127 -7.84 1.36 -29.02
C ASN A 127 -7.19 0.14 -29.72
N GLY A 128 -6.78 -0.88 -28.96
CA GLY A 128 -6.21 -2.12 -29.48
C GLY A 128 -4.70 -2.09 -29.76
N LEU A 129 -4.05 -0.93 -29.72
CA LEU A 129 -2.60 -0.83 -29.86
C LEU A 129 -1.89 -1.57 -28.72
N PRO A 130 -0.71 -2.17 -28.94
CA PRO A 130 0.07 -2.73 -27.87
C PRO A 130 0.53 -1.61 -26.90
N VAL A 131 0.52 -1.88 -25.62
CA VAL A 131 1.16 -0.97 -24.63
C VAL A 131 2.66 -0.95 -24.90
N PRO A 132 3.28 0.23 -25.01
CA PRO A 132 4.67 0.37 -25.48
C PRO A 132 5.71 0.07 -24.39
N ILE A 133 5.58 -1.09 -23.71
CA ILE A 133 6.45 -1.50 -22.60
C ILE A 133 7.93 -1.65 -23.00
N GLN A 134 8.22 -1.78 -24.31
CA GLN A 134 9.58 -1.88 -24.85
C GLN A 134 10.25 -0.51 -25.05
N ASN A 135 9.51 0.58 -24.94
CA ASN A 135 10.10 1.91 -25.05
C ASN A 135 11.02 2.17 -23.84
N PRO A 136 12.23 2.71 -24.06
CA PRO A 136 13.24 2.86 -22.99
C PRO A 136 12.82 3.73 -21.81
N ASP A 137 11.83 4.61 -22.00
CA ASP A 137 11.27 5.50 -20.99
C ASP A 137 10.10 4.88 -20.22
N TRP A 138 9.40 3.88 -20.77
CA TRP A 138 8.26 3.26 -20.11
C TRP A 138 8.61 2.71 -18.71
N PRO A 139 9.67 1.90 -18.53
CA PRO A 139 10.06 1.45 -17.19
C PRO A 139 10.38 2.58 -16.23
N LYS A 140 10.95 3.69 -16.73
CA LYS A 140 11.29 4.87 -15.91
C LYS A 140 10.03 5.57 -15.41
N LEU A 141 9.02 5.72 -16.27
CA LEU A 141 7.74 6.33 -15.92
C LEU A 141 6.96 5.46 -14.91
N VAL A 142 6.99 4.14 -15.10
CA VAL A 142 6.39 3.19 -14.14
C VAL A 142 7.11 3.24 -12.80
N GLN A 143 8.42 3.35 -12.80
CA GLN A 143 9.19 3.51 -11.57
C GLN A 143 8.88 4.85 -10.88
N GLY A 144 8.71 5.94 -11.63
CA GLY A 144 8.27 7.23 -11.09
C GLY A 144 6.90 7.16 -10.39
N LEU A 145 5.94 6.43 -10.96
CA LEU A 145 4.67 6.17 -10.30
C LEU A 145 4.83 5.39 -8.98
N ARG A 146 5.68 4.37 -8.97
CA ARG A 146 5.97 3.57 -7.77
C ARG A 146 6.58 4.44 -6.66
N GLU A 147 7.55 5.28 -7.00
CA GLU A 147 8.20 6.20 -6.06
C GLU A 147 7.23 7.24 -5.51
N ALA A 148 6.36 7.79 -6.37
CA ALA A 148 5.29 8.71 -5.95
C ALA A 148 4.30 8.03 -4.99
N GLY A 149 3.91 6.77 -5.26
CA GLY A 149 3.08 5.98 -4.36
C GLY A 149 3.73 5.73 -3.01
N LEU A 150 5.02 5.36 -2.98
CA LEU A 150 5.78 5.17 -1.74
C LEU A 150 5.92 6.48 -0.95
N THR A 151 6.07 7.61 -1.65
CA THR A 151 6.10 8.94 -1.02
C THR A 151 4.75 9.26 -0.37
N ALA A 152 3.64 9.01 -1.07
CA ALA A 152 2.30 9.20 -0.54
C ALA A 152 2.01 8.27 0.66
N TYR A 153 2.47 7.03 0.62
CA TYR A 153 2.35 6.09 1.73
C TYR A 153 3.06 6.60 2.99
N LYS A 154 4.33 7.03 2.87
CA LYS A 154 5.07 7.61 4.00
C LYS A 154 4.43 8.90 4.53
N ALA A 155 3.91 9.75 3.64
CA ALA A 155 3.17 10.94 4.03
C ALA A 155 1.92 10.60 4.82
N ALA A 156 1.13 9.60 4.39
CA ALA A 156 -0.05 9.14 5.08
C ALA A 156 0.27 8.57 6.48
N GLN A 157 1.34 7.77 6.59
CA GLN A 157 1.81 7.25 7.88
C GLN A 157 2.21 8.35 8.87
N SER A 158 2.74 9.48 8.38
CA SER A 158 3.06 10.63 9.23
C SER A 158 1.83 11.37 9.75
N LYS A 159 0.66 11.15 9.15
CA LYS A 159 -0.62 11.83 9.44
C LYS A 159 -0.49 13.36 9.43
N ASN A 160 0.41 13.87 8.60
CA ASN A 160 0.72 15.28 8.48
C ASN A 160 0.15 15.82 7.16
N GLN A 161 -0.65 16.90 7.24
CA GLN A 161 -1.33 17.49 6.09
C GLN A 161 -0.35 18.09 5.07
N ASP A 162 0.73 18.71 5.51
CA ASP A 162 1.72 19.29 4.60
C ASP A 162 2.47 18.22 3.81
N ASN A 163 2.76 17.08 4.46
CA ASN A 163 3.41 15.95 3.80
C ASN A 163 2.52 15.36 2.70
N ILE A 164 1.21 15.23 2.93
CA ILE A 164 0.31 14.70 1.91
C ILE A 164 0.09 15.68 0.75
N LEU A 165 0.09 16.99 1.01
CA LEU A 165 0.09 18.03 -0.03
C LEU A 165 1.28 17.85 -0.99
N MET A 166 2.49 17.73 -0.47
CA MET A 166 3.69 17.51 -1.29
C MET A 166 3.67 16.16 -2.02
N ALA A 167 3.12 15.12 -1.38
CA ALA A 167 3.00 13.82 -1.99
C ALA A 167 1.97 13.78 -3.13
N ALA A 168 0.87 14.52 -3.00
CA ALA A 168 -0.15 14.67 -4.04
C ALA A 168 0.41 15.39 -5.27
N ASP A 169 1.22 16.44 -5.10
CA ASP A 169 1.93 17.12 -6.19
C ASP A 169 2.91 16.16 -6.90
N THR A 170 3.68 15.39 -6.14
CA THR A 170 4.57 14.36 -6.69
C THR A 170 3.78 13.30 -7.48
N MET A 171 2.62 12.86 -6.98
CA MET A 171 1.74 11.92 -7.68
C MET A 171 1.18 12.52 -8.97
N THR A 172 0.74 13.77 -8.94
CA THR A 172 0.26 14.50 -10.13
C THR A 172 1.33 14.53 -11.20
N THR A 173 2.57 14.89 -10.84
CA THR A 173 3.71 14.92 -11.75
C THR A 173 4.01 13.55 -12.35
N ALA A 174 4.01 12.48 -11.55
CA ALA A 174 4.23 11.13 -12.05
C ALA A 174 3.16 10.68 -13.05
N CYS A 175 1.89 11.01 -12.79
CA CYS A 175 0.77 10.75 -13.71
C CYS A 175 0.92 11.55 -15.01
N ALA A 176 1.19 12.85 -14.91
CA ALA A 176 1.34 13.76 -16.06
C ALA A 176 2.48 13.32 -16.99
N ASN A 177 3.64 12.98 -16.46
CA ASN A 177 4.80 12.56 -17.24
C ASN A 177 4.50 11.39 -18.20
N CYS A 178 3.69 10.42 -17.76
CA CYS A 178 3.27 9.31 -18.60
C CYS A 178 2.15 9.72 -19.56
N HIS A 179 1.15 10.45 -19.07
CA HIS A 179 -0.02 10.86 -19.87
C HIS A 179 0.37 11.78 -21.01
N ASP A 180 1.21 12.78 -20.79
CA ASP A 180 1.67 13.72 -21.82
C ASP A 180 2.37 12.97 -22.96
N LYS A 181 3.12 11.93 -22.63
CA LYS A 181 3.88 11.18 -23.62
C LYS A 181 3.05 10.16 -24.40
N TYR A 182 2.09 9.52 -23.75
CA TYR A 182 1.39 8.37 -24.32
C TYR A 182 -0.10 8.57 -24.53
N ARG A 183 -0.78 9.34 -23.67
CA ARG A 183 -2.22 9.59 -23.77
C ARG A 183 -2.56 10.86 -24.55
N GLU A 184 -1.78 11.94 -24.38
CA GLU A 184 -2.09 13.27 -24.92
C GLU A 184 -1.37 13.58 -26.25
N LYS A 185 -0.97 12.55 -27.02
CA LYS A 185 -0.38 12.73 -28.35
C LYS A 185 -1.32 13.51 -29.27
N PRO A 186 -0.79 14.39 -30.15
CA PRO A 186 -1.60 15.18 -31.08
C PRO A 186 -2.50 14.32 -31.97
N ASN A 187 -1.95 13.26 -32.54
CA ASN A 187 -2.73 12.31 -33.34
C ASN A 187 -3.48 11.31 -32.42
N LEU A 188 -4.80 11.32 -32.49
CA LEU A 188 -5.67 10.45 -31.68
C LEU A 188 -5.43 8.96 -31.91
N ALA A 189 -5.06 8.56 -33.12
CA ALA A 189 -4.79 7.16 -33.46
C ALA A 189 -3.56 6.61 -32.70
N ASP A 190 -2.59 7.47 -32.37
CA ASP A 190 -1.34 7.10 -31.70
C ASP A 190 -1.47 7.10 -30.15
N ARG A 191 -2.59 7.54 -29.62
CA ARG A 191 -2.84 7.62 -28.19
C ARG A 191 -3.08 6.24 -27.62
N CYS A 192 -2.33 5.88 -26.60
CA CYS A 192 -2.60 4.70 -25.79
C CYS A 192 -3.62 5.06 -24.70
N LYS A 193 -4.89 4.82 -24.98
CA LYS A 193 -6.02 5.09 -24.05
C LYS A 193 -6.47 3.81 -23.38
#